data_58329fc1aaa8c5ed9e64624154090666
#
_entry.id   58329fc1aaa8c5ed9e64624154090666
#
_cell.length_a   1.000
_cell.length_b   1.000
_cell.length_c   1.000
_cell.angle_alpha   90.00
_cell.angle_beta   90.00
_cell.angle_gamma   90.00
#
_symmetry.space_group_name_H-M   'P 1'
#
loop_
_entity.id
_entity.type
_entity.pdbx_description
1 polymer ?
#
loop_
_entity_poly.entity_id
_entity_poly.type
_entity_poly.pdbx_seq_one_letter_code
_entity_poly.pdbx_strand_id
1 'polypeptide(L)'
;MFSKETYMARRAKLKQTIGSGLLLFLGNDESGMNYADNTYHFRQDSTFLYFFGLPYAGLSAIIDIDNDKEIIFGDELTIDAIVWMGTQPTLKEKSEAAGIKEVRPFKEIETYLKNAQQKGQPIHYLPTYRAEHQIKLFQWLGIVPGAEKPSVPFIMGVVNQRNYKSEEEIAEIEKACIVTADMHLTAMRTVRPGIRESDVAAGCRCGSRFRQQLPALLPYHRHDQWADFAQP
;
A
#
# COMPACT_ATOMS: atom_id res chain seq x y z
N MET A 1 -6.93 -4.85 -10.06
CA MET A 1 -5.74 -4.05 -10.46
C MET A 1 -6.15 -3.26 -11.68
N PHE A 2 -5.82 -1.96 -11.74
CA PHE A 2 -6.09 -1.13 -12.93
C PHE A 2 -5.18 -1.52 -14.09
N SER A 3 -5.42 -0.95 -15.26
CA SER A 3 -4.58 -1.18 -16.42
C SER A 3 -3.17 -0.60 -16.22
N LYS A 4 -2.21 -1.14 -16.96
CA LYS A 4 -0.83 -0.65 -17.00
C LYS A 4 -0.77 0.84 -17.37
N GLU A 5 -1.57 1.22 -18.33
CA GLU A 5 -1.68 2.58 -18.87
C GLU A 5 -2.16 3.55 -17.79
N THR A 6 -3.10 3.14 -16.94
CA THR A 6 -3.60 3.93 -15.81
C THR A 6 -2.47 4.28 -14.83
N TYR A 7 -1.66 3.30 -14.45
CA TYR A 7 -0.51 3.55 -13.55
C TYR A 7 0.54 4.44 -14.20
N MET A 8 0.86 4.21 -15.47
CA MET A 8 1.80 5.04 -16.22
C MET A 8 1.31 6.50 -16.32
N ALA A 9 0.04 6.71 -16.64
CA ALA A 9 -0.56 8.05 -16.74
C ALA A 9 -0.53 8.79 -15.38
N ARG A 10 -0.83 8.09 -14.26
CA ARG A 10 -0.75 8.67 -12.92
C ARG A 10 0.66 9.14 -12.59
N ARG A 11 1.68 8.32 -12.85
CA ARG A 11 3.08 8.69 -12.61
C ARG A 11 3.55 9.81 -13.53
N ALA A 12 3.18 9.77 -14.81
CA ALA A 12 3.50 10.84 -15.75
C ALA A 12 2.92 12.19 -15.31
N LYS A 13 1.66 12.22 -14.89
CA LYS A 13 1.00 13.42 -14.36
C LYS A 13 1.70 13.93 -13.10
N LEU A 14 2.11 13.03 -12.21
CA LEU A 14 2.83 13.41 -10.99
C LEU A 14 4.20 14.02 -11.32
N LYS A 15 4.97 13.41 -12.23
CA LYS A 15 6.25 13.96 -12.72
C LYS A 15 6.09 15.39 -13.27
N GLN A 16 5.06 15.63 -14.07
CA GLN A 16 4.75 16.95 -14.62
C GLN A 16 4.40 17.96 -13.53
N THR A 17 3.67 17.54 -12.49
CA THR A 17 3.23 18.42 -11.40
C THR A 17 4.41 18.85 -10.51
N ILE A 18 5.36 17.95 -10.23
CA ILE A 18 6.51 18.22 -9.36
C ILE A 18 7.64 18.93 -10.13
N GLY A 19 7.90 18.50 -11.36
CA GLY A 19 8.83 19.12 -12.29
C GLY A 19 10.28 18.66 -12.20
N SER A 20 10.84 18.41 -11.01
CA SER A 20 12.24 17.98 -10.84
C SER A 20 12.45 17.21 -9.55
N GLY A 21 13.61 16.56 -9.43
CA GLY A 21 14.03 15.84 -8.23
C GLY A 21 13.65 14.37 -8.24
N LEU A 22 13.79 13.73 -7.10
CA LEU A 22 13.56 12.32 -6.88
C LEU A 22 12.39 12.14 -5.92
N LEU A 23 11.37 11.36 -6.34
CA LEU A 23 10.22 11.03 -5.52
C LEU A 23 10.43 9.64 -4.90
N LEU A 24 10.53 9.60 -3.57
CA LEU A 24 10.66 8.36 -2.80
C LEU A 24 9.29 7.92 -2.29
N PHE A 25 8.91 6.70 -2.65
CA PHE A 25 7.71 6.02 -2.16
C PHE A 25 8.11 4.84 -1.28
N LEU A 26 7.62 4.83 -0.07
CA LEU A 26 7.83 3.75 0.89
C LEU A 26 6.63 2.80 0.85
N GLY A 27 6.87 1.56 0.48
CA GLY A 27 5.91 0.48 0.67
C GLY A 27 5.96 -0.05 2.09
N ASN A 28 4.85 -0.65 2.52
CA ASN A 28 4.74 -1.27 3.83
C ASN A 28 5.47 -2.61 3.88
N ASP A 29 5.97 -2.93 5.06
CA ASP A 29 6.48 -4.25 5.40
C ASP A 29 5.41 -5.05 6.14
N GLU A 30 5.57 -6.38 6.19
CA GLU A 30 4.77 -7.22 7.07
C GLU A 30 5.03 -6.87 8.53
N SER A 31 4.03 -7.00 9.37
CA SER A 31 4.11 -6.71 10.80
C SER A 31 3.71 -7.94 11.59
N GLY A 32 4.60 -8.45 12.44
CA GLY A 32 4.32 -9.57 13.32
C GLY A 32 3.30 -9.20 14.41
N MET A 33 2.39 -10.12 14.73
CA MET A 33 1.46 -9.98 15.86
C MET A 33 2.14 -10.32 17.18
N ASN A 34 2.70 -11.52 17.27
CA ASN A 34 3.35 -12.05 18.47
C ASN A 34 4.59 -12.87 18.13
N TYR A 35 4.83 -13.14 16.87
CA TYR A 35 5.91 -13.93 16.32
C TYR A 35 6.20 -13.51 14.90
N ALA A 36 7.42 -13.69 14.40
CA ALA A 36 7.87 -13.19 13.09
C ALA A 36 6.99 -13.69 11.92
N ASP A 37 6.64 -14.98 11.94
CA ASP A 37 5.86 -15.61 10.87
C ASP A 37 4.35 -15.54 11.08
N ASN A 38 3.90 -15.06 12.26
CA ASN A 38 2.49 -14.80 12.52
C ASN A 38 2.19 -13.31 12.33
N THR A 39 1.99 -12.90 11.10
CA THR A 39 1.79 -11.49 10.72
C THR A 39 0.34 -11.07 10.75
N TYR A 40 0.09 -9.79 10.95
CA TYR A 40 -1.19 -9.19 10.62
C TYR A 40 -1.46 -9.32 9.12
N HIS A 41 -2.75 -9.27 8.76
CA HIS A 41 -3.10 -9.21 7.34
C HIS A 41 -2.39 -8.05 6.66
N PHE A 42 -1.57 -8.35 5.65
CA PHE A 42 -0.79 -7.34 4.96
C PHE A 42 -1.69 -6.35 4.21
N ARG A 43 -1.37 -5.07 4.34
CA ARG A 43 -1.94 -4.01 3.54
C ARG A 43 -0.85 -3.06 3.08
N GLN A 44 -0.77 -2.89 1.77
CA GLN A 44 0.17 -1.96 1.17
C GLN A 44 -0.21 -0.50 1.46
N ASP A 45 0.78 0.39 1.52
CA ASP A 45 0.55 1.83 1.56
C ASP A 45 -0.37 2.27 0.42
N SER A 46 -1.37 3.08 0.76
CA SER A 46 -2.41 3.45 -0.21
C SER A 46 -1.88 4.32 -1.34
N THR A 47 -0.86 5.14 -1.09
CA THR A 47 -0.24 5.98 -2.13
C THR A 47 0.67 5.15 -3.00
N PHE A 48 1.45 4.25 -2.41
CA PHE A 48 2.25 3.28 -3.15
C PHE A 48 1.35 2.45 -4.08
N LEU A 49 0.24 1.92 -3.55
CA LEU A 49 -0.70 1.12 -4.33
C LEU A 49 -1.34 1.93 -5.47
N TYR A 50 -1.64 3.21 -5.24
CA TYR A 50 -2.24 4.09 -6.24
C TYR A 50 -1.33 4.32 -7.45
N PHE A 51 -0.02 4.48 -7.23
CA PHE A 51 0.94 4.78 -8.31
C PHE A 51 1.58 3.53 -8.93
N PHE A 52 1.67 2.44 -8.20
CA PHE A 52 2.42 1.26 -8.63
C PHE A 52 1.58 -0.02 -8.75
N GLY A 53 0.41 -0.08 -8.10
CA GLY A 53 -0.48 -1.25 -8.19
C GLY A 53 0.10 -2.55 -7.63
N LEU A 54 1.15 -2.51 -6.81
CA LEU A 54 1.87 -3.67 -6.29
C LEU A 54 1.47 -3.93 -4.83
N PRO A 55 0.58 -4.89 -4.55
CA PRO A 55 0.09 -5.18 -3.20
C PRO A 55 1.00 -6.17 -2.45
N TYR A 56 2.33 -5.98 -2.54
CA TYR A 56 3.32 -6.88 -1.94
C TYR A 56 4.15 -6.14 -0.90
N ALA A 57 4.54 -6.85 0.18
CA ALA A 57 5.39 -6.32 1.23
C ALA A 57 6.85 -6.14 0.78
N GLY A 58 7.62 -5.34 1.54
CA GLY A 58 9.06 -5.22 1.35
C GLY A 58 9.47 -4.46 0.09
N LEU A 59 8.60 -3.61 -0.45
CA LEU A 59 8.88 -2.82 -1.64
C LEU A 59 9.12 -1.34 -1.30
N SER A 60 9.93 -0.70 -2.10
CA SER A 60 10.01 0.76 -2.19
C SER A 60 10.16 1.16 -3.65
N ALA A 61 9.81 2.39 -3.99
CA ALA A 61 9.93 2.86 -5.36
C ALA A 61 10.55 4.26 -5.43
N ILE A 62 11.24 4.52 -6.51
CA ILE A 62 11.80 5.82 -6.84
C ILE A 62 11.30 6.22 -8.22
N ILE A 63 10.79 7.46 -8.32
CA ILE A 63 10.62 8.16 -9.58
C ILE A 63 11.67 9.26 -9.62
N ASP A 64 12.68 9.09 -10.44
CA ASP A 64 13.74 10.06 -10.68
C ASP A 64 13.36 10.89 -11.89
N ILE A 65 12.81 12.09 -11.63
CA ILE A 65 12.26 12.97 -12.66
C ILE A 65 13.38 13.48 -13.57
N ASP A 66 14.52 13.85 -12.99
CA ASP A 66 15.62 14.47 -13.71
C ASP A 66 16.31 13.52 -14.68
N ASN A 67 16.29 12.21 -14.39
CA ASN A 67 16.86 11.16 -15.22
C ASN A 67 15.79 10.31 -15.96
N ASP A 68 14.52 10.68 -15.85
CA ASP A 68 13.35 9.96 -16.39
C ASP A 68 13.36 8.46 -16.10
N LYS A 69 13.61 8.09 -14.84
CA LYS A 69 13.62 6.71 -14.38
C LYS A 69 12.51 6.42 -13.40
N GLU A 70 11.94 5.23 -13.52
CA GLU A 70 10.99 4.67 -12.59
C GLU A 70 11.51 3.30 -12.15
N ILE A 71 11.80 3.13 -10.86
CA ILE A 71 12.52 1.98 -10.33
C ILE A 71 11.75 1.40 -9.16
N ILE A 72 11.53 0.09 -9.17
CA ILE A 72 11.07 -0.67 -7.99
C ILE A 72 12.29 -1.29 -7.32
N PHE A 73 12.38 -1.11 -6.01
CA PHE A 73 13.35 -1.78 -5.16
C PHE A 73 12.65 -2.85 -4.33
N GLY A 74 13.15 -4.07 -4.41
CA GLY A 74 12.62 -5.22 -3.71
C GLY A 74 13.47 -6.44 -4.01
N ASP A 75 13.26 -7.48 -3.22
CA ASP A 75 13.98 -8.74 -3.41
C ASP A 75 13.04 -9.81 -3.98
N GLU A 76 13.61 -10.72 -4.76
CA GLU A 76 12.88 -11.89 -5.24
C GLU A 76 12.65 -12.90 -4.11
N LEU A 77 11.66 -13.75 -4.27
CA LEU A 77 11.38 -14.80 -3.29
C LEU A 77 12.57 -15.73 -3.13
N THR A 78 12.88 -16.05 -1.89
CA THR A 78 13.88 -17.07 -1.57
C THR A 78 13.39 -18.47 -1.97
N ILE A 79 14.31 -19.42 -2.11
CA ILE A 79 13.97 -20.82 -2.39
C ILE A 79 13.04 -21.36 -1.30
N ASP A 80 13.31 -21.04 -0.03
CA ASP A 80 12.46 -21.45 1.11
C ASP A 80 11.03 -20.88 0.98
N ALA A 81 10.91 -19.62 0.61
CA ALA A 81 9.59 -19.01 0.39
C ALA A 81 8.83 -19.69 -0.78
N ILE A 82 9.54 -20.08 -1.85
CA ILE A 82 8.95 -20.82 -2.97
C ILE A 82 8.48 -22.22 -2.53
N VAL A 83 9.24 -22.91 -1.68
CA VAL A 83 8.85 -24.21 -1.11
C VAL A 83 7.55 -24.11 -0.32
N TRP A 84 7.37 -23.04 0.47
CA TRP A 84 6.18 -22.84 1.31
C TRP A 84 4.97 -22.30 0.55
N MET A 85 5.18 -21.37 -0.38
CA MET A 85 4.09 -20.62 -1.04
C MET A 85 3.83 -21.05 -2.49
N GLY A 86 4.65 -21.94 -3.03
CA GLY A 86 4.64 -22.27 -4.45
C GLY A 86 5.31 -21.20 -5.32
N THR A 87 5.44 -21.51 -6.62
CA THR A 87 6.02 -20.58 -7.60
C THR A 87 5.12 -19.35 -7.78
N GLN A 88 5.71 -18.17 -7.64
CA GLN A 88 5.06 -16.89 -7.85
C GLN A 88 5.68 -16.16 -9.04
N PRO A 89 4.97 -15.24 -9.70
CA PRO A 89 5.59 -14.36 -10.68
C PRO A 89 6.75 -13.58 -10.06
N THR A 90 7.81 -13.37 -10.81
CA THR A 90 8.98 -12.60 -10.40
C THR A 90 8.58 -11.14 -10.10
N LEU A 91 9.40 -10.44 -9.31
CA LEU A 91 9.17 -9.02 -9.05
C LEU A 91 9.22 -8.22 -10.36
N LYS A 92 10.06 -8.62 -11.30
CA LYS A 92 10.13 -8.02 -12.63
C LYS A 92 8.81 -8.15 -13.40
N GLU A 93 8.24 -9.36 -13.49
CA GLU A 93 6.94 -9.58 -14.15
C GLU A 93 5.81 -8.79 -13.48
N LYS A 94 5.79 -8.76 -12.15
CA LYS A 94 4.83 -7.97 -11.38
C LYS A 94 4.96 -6.46 -11.68
N SER A 95 6.19 -5.95 -11.74
CA SER A 95 6.47 -4.52 -12.03
C SER A 95 6.16 -4.14 -13.48
N GLU A 96 6.41 -5.03 -14.43
CA GLU A 96 6.05 -4.84 -15.84
C GLU A 96 4.53 -4.72 -16.05
N ALA A 97 3.74 -5.45 -15.25
CA ALA A 97 2.28 -5.31 -15.25
C ALA A 97 1.81 -3.91 -14.79
N ALA A 98 2.63 -3.19 -14.00
CA ALA A 98 2.40 -1.81 -13.62
C ALA A 98 3.13 -0.78 -14.53
N GLY A 99 3.78 -1.25 -15.60
CA GLY A 99 4.49 -0.42 -16.56
C GLY A 99 5.88 0.03 -16.13
N ILE A 100 6.49 -0.65 -15.16
CA ILE A 100 7.85 -0.35 -14.70
C ILE A 100 8.79 -1.46 -15.18
N LYS A 101 9.86 -1.04 -15.84
CA LYS A 101 10.82 -1.97 -16.44
C LYS A 101 12.06 -2.19 -15.57
N GLU A 102 12.41 -1.20 -14.75
CA GLU A 102 13.61 -1.24 -13.93
C GLU A 102 13.28 -1.73 -12.52
N VAL A 103 13.85 -2.87 -12.16
CA VAL A 103 13.76 -3.46 -10.83
C VAL A 103 15.17 -3.64 -10.30
N ARG A 104 15.38 -3.31 -9.03
CA ARG A 104 16.68 -3.45 -8.36
C ARG A 104 16.55 -4.15 -7.01
N PRO A 105 17.59 -4.84 -6.54
CA PRO A 105 17.65 -5.35 -5.19
C PRO A 105 17.38 -4.28 -4.15
N PHE A 106 16.64 -4.61 -3.10
CA PHE A 106 16.23 -3.65 -2.07
C PHE A 106 17.42 -2.91 -1.44
N LYS A 107 18.53 -3.61 -1.23
CA LYS A 107 19.77 -3.04 -0.68
C LYS A 107 20.39 -1.89 -1.50
N GLU A 108 20.06 -1.78 -2.77
CA GLU A 108 20.64 -0.74 -3.64
C GLU A 108 19.98 0.64 -3.47
N ILE A 109 18.80 0.71 -2.81
CA ILE A 109 18.05 1.96 -2.64
C ILE A 109 18.87 3.00 -1.87
N GLU A 110 19.55 2.58 -0.81
CA GLU A 110 20.38 3.47 0.00
C GLU A 110 21.48 4.13 -0.82
N THR A 111 22.19 3.33 -1.61
CA THR A 111 23.25 3.83 -2.51
C THR A 111 22.68 4.79 -3.55
N TYR A 112 21.52 4.49 -4.12
CA TYR A 112 20.86 5.35 -5.09
C TYR A 112 20.52 6.72 -4.49
N LEU A 113 19.93 6.74 -3.30
CA LEU A 113 19.56 7.94 -2.58
C LEU A 113 20.78 8.77 -2.14
N LYS A 114 21.83 8.12 -1.64
CA LYS A 114 23.09 8.79 -1.28
C LYS A 114 23.77 9.46 -2.49
N ASN A 115 23.76 8.80 -3.65
CA ASN A 115 24.27 9.37 -4.88
C ASN A 115 23.44 10.59 -5.33
N ALA A 116 22.13 10.58 -5.16
CA ALA A 116 21.28 11.73 -5.43
C ALA A 116 21.57 12.90 -4.48
N GLN A 117 21.73 12.63 -3.18
CA GLN A 117 22.14 13.66 -2.20
C GLN A 117 23.50 14.29 -2.53
N GLN A 118 24.48 13.47 -2.90
CA GLN A 118 25.82 13.99 -3.28
C GLN A 118 25.79 14.90 -4.51
N LYS A 119 24.85 14.65 -5.43
CA LYS A 119 24.62 15.49 -6.60
C LYS A 119 23.77 16.73 -6.30
N GLY A 120 23.31 16.91 -5.08
CA GLY A 120 22.42 18.00 -4.70
C GLY A 120 20.99 17.86 -5.27
N GLN A 121 20.58 16.66 -5.73
CA GLN A 121 19.26 16.41 -6.26
C GLN A 121 18.24 16.44 -5.11
N PRO A 122 17.14 17.22 -5.23
CA PRO A 122 16.10 17.22 -4.22
C PRO A 122 15.44 15.84 -4.08
N ILE A 123 15.30 15.37 -2.84
CA ILE A 123 14.60 14.12 -2.54
C ILE A 123 13.29 14.46 -1.85
N HIS A 124 12.18 14.11 -2.51
CA HIS A 124 10.83 14.30 -2.03
C HIS A 124 10.30 13.01 -1.42
N TYR A 125 9.73 13.09 -0.23
CA TYR A 125 9.05 11.98 0.43
C TYR A 125 7.76 12.45 1.09
N LEU A 126 6.86 11.51 1.36
CA LEU A 126 5.56 11.77 1.97
C LEU A 126 5.62 11.63 3.50
N PRO A 127 4.65 12.20 4.25
CA PRO A 127 4.56 12.00 5.69
C PRO A 127 4.52 10.52 6.04
N THR A 128 5.33 10.12 7.01
CA THR A 128 5.38 8.75 7.51
C THR A 128 4.41 8.56 8.67
N TYR A 129 3.63 7.48 8.65
CA TYR A 129 2.73 7.10 9.74
C TYR A 129 3.14 5.78 10.40
N ARG A 130 4.15 5.09 9.85
CA ARG A 130 4.67 3.82 10.34
C ARG A 130 6.10 3.98 10.84
N ALA A 131 6.41 3.35 11.96
CA ALA A 131 7.75 3.43 12.55
C ALA A 131 8.84 2.88 11.62
N GLU A 132 8.57 1.80 10.88
CA GLU A 132 9.52 1.24 9.92
C GLU A 132 9.85 2.22 8.78
N HIS A 133 8.93 3.08 8.37
CA HIS A 133 9.21 4.13 7.37
C HIS A 133 10.14 5.21 7.95
N GLN A 134 9.96 5.58 9.22
CA GLN A 134 10.85 6.52 9.91
C GLN A 134 12.27 5.95 10.04
N ILE A 135 12.38 4.66 10.37
CA ILE A 135 13.66 3.96 10.44
C ILE A 135 14.34 3.95 9.07
N LYS A 136 13.63 3.64 8.00
CA LYS A 136 14.15 3.67 6.61
C LYS A 136 14.66 5.06 6.25
N LEU A 137 13.89 6.12 6.53
CA LEU A 137 14.33 7.50 6.26
C LEU A 137 15.57 7.88 7.08
N PHE A 138 15.67 7.45 8.33
CA PHE A 138 16.86 7.65 9.14
C PHE A 138 18.09 6.93 8.56
N GLN A 139 17.94 5.64 8.20
CA GLN A 139 19.04 4.84 7.66
C GLN A 139 19.52 5.36 6.30
N TRP A 140 18.62 5.73 5.41
CA TRP A 140 18.97 6.10 4.04
C TRP A 140 19.32 7.57 3.86
N LEU A 141 18.66 8.46 4.60
CA LEU A 141 18.76 9.91 4.41
C LEU A 141 19.30 10.65 5.65
N GLY A 142 19.49 9.94 6.78
CA GLY A 142 19.93 10.56 8.04
C GLY A 142 18.84 11.40 8.72
N ILE A 143 17.57 11.25 8.34
CA ILE A 143 16.47 12.03 8.90
C ILE A 143 16.06 11.43 10.24
N VAL A 144 16.27 12.19 11.31
CA VAL A 144 15.91 11.74 12.67
C VAL A 144 14.39 11.67 12.82
N PRO A 145 13.84 10.55 13.40
CA PRO A 145 12.41 10.45 13.69
C PRO A 145 11.87 11.65 14.47
N GLY A 146 10.76 12.22 14.02
CA GLY A 146 10.18 13.44 14.57
C GLY A 146 10.75 14.74 14.02
N ALA A 147 11.82 14.70 13.22
CA ALA A 147 12.37 15.85 12.51
C ALA A 147 12.13 15.83 11.00
N GLU A 148 11.21 14.95 10.55
CA GLU A 148 10.87 14.80 9.14
C GLU A 148 10.25 16.09 8.59
N LYS A 149 10.69 16.46 7.39
CA LYS A 149 10.13 17.59 6.62
C LYS A 149 9.62 17.08 5.27
N PRO A 150 8.42 16.48 5.24
CA PRO A 150 7.85 15.98 4.00
C PRO A 150 7.69 17.08 2.96
N SER A 151 7.79 16.71 1.70
CA SER A 151 7.68 17.65 0.59
C SER A 151 6.24 18.10 0.36
N VAL A 152 5.94 19.36 0.65
CA VAL A 152 4.61 19.95 0.41
C VAL A 152 4.19 19.84 -1.06
N PRO A 153 5.02 20.15 -2.07
CA PRO A 153 4.66 19.95 -3.46
C PRO A 153 4.27 18.50 -3.79
N PHE A 154 5.01 17.53 -3.23
CA PHE A 154 4.70 16.10 -3.44
C PHE A 154 3.38 15.71 -2.80
N ILE A 155 3.12 16.16 -1.56
CA ILE A 155 1.83 15.94 -0.88
C ILE A 155 0.69 16.50 -1.74
N MET A 156 0.80 17.76 -2.18
CA MET A 156 -0.23 18.40 -3.00
C MET A 156 -0.43 17.72 -4.35
N GLY A 157 0.64 17.27 -4.99
CA GLY A 157 0.56 16.51 -6.24
C GLY A 157 -0.23 15.20 -6.07
N VAL A 158 0.01 14.47 -4.97
CA VAL A 158 -0.73 13.25 -4.63
C VAL A 158 -2.19 13.55 -4.30
N VAL A 159 -2.45 14.54 -3.43
CA VAL A 159 -3.80 14.93 -3.01
C VAL A 159 -4.65 15.35 -4.19
N ASN A 160 -4.13 16.24 -5.04
CA ASN A 160 -4.85 16.73 -6.22
C ASN A 160 -5.21 15.63 -7.21
N GLN A 161 -4.34 14.62 -7.38
CA GLN A 161 -4.67 13.49 -8.24
C GLN A 161 -5.72 12.56 -7.62
N ARG A 162 -5.63 12.29 -6.31
CA ARG A 162 -6.53 11.35 -5.62
C ARG A 162 -7.90 11.96 -5.28
N ASN A 163 -8.02 13.27 -5.22
CA ASN A 163 -9.30 13.94 -4.96
C ASN A 163 -10.31 13.74 -6.08
N TYR A 164 -9.85 13.71 -7.33
CA TYR A 164 -10.71 13.48 -8.48
C TYR A 164 -10.58 12.02 -8.94
N LYS A 165 -11.70 11.30 -8.92
CA LYS A 165 -11.75 9.88 -9.29
C LYS A 165 -11.96 9.72 -10.78
N SER A 166 -11.24 8.78 -11.39
CA SER A 166 -11.54 8.34 -12.76
C SER A 166 -12.79 7.46 -12.78
N GLU A 167 -13.37 7.25 -13.96
CA GLU A 167 -14.52 6.35 -14.13
C GLU A 167 -14.18 4.91 -13.68
N GLU A 168 -12.97 4.43 -13.95
CA GLU A 168 -12.51 3.13 -13.49
C GLU A 168 -12.48 3.05 -11.95
N GLU A 169 -12.00 4.13 -11.28
CA GLU A 169 -12.00 4.21 -9.82
C GLU A 169 -13.40 4.25 -9.25
N ILE A 170 -14.31 5.01 -9.88
CA ILE A 170 -15.72 5.07 -9.49
C ILE A 170 -16.34 3.68 -9.58
N ALA A 171 -16.13 2.96 -10.68
CA ALA A 171 -16.66 1.62 -10.86
C ALA A 171 -16.18 0.64 -9.76
N GLU A 172 -14.91 0.71 -9.35
CA GLU A 172 -14.40 -0.11 -8.24
C GLU A 172 -14.94 0.34 -6.87
N ILE A 173 -15.12 1.63 -6.65
CA ILE A 173 -15.74 2.18 -5.44
C ILE A 173 -17.19 1.72 -5.33
N GLU A 174 -17.97 1.76 -6.41
CA GLU A 174 -19.36 1.30 -6.43
C GLU A 174 -19.48 -0.19 -6.09
N LYS A 175 -18.60 -1.04 -6.64
CA LYS A 175 -18.53 -2.46 -6.26
C LYS A 175 -18.27 -2.60 -4.75
N ALA A 176 -17.31 -1.86 -4.21
CA ALA A 176 -17.01 -1.88 -2.78
C ALA A 176 -18.20 -1.39 -1.92
N CYS A 177 -18.92 -0.38 -2.38
CA CYS A 177 -20.13 0.13 -1.72
C CYS A 177 -21.25 -0.91 -1.68
N ILE A 178 -21.48 -1.65 -2.78
CA ILE A 178 -22.47 -2.72 -2.83
C ILE A 178 -22.15 -3.80 -1.79
N VAL A 179 -20.88 -4.20 -1.70
CA VAL A 179 -20.44 -5.18 -0.68
C VAL A 179 -20.69 -4.68 0.73
N THR A 180 -20.30 -3.42 0.97
CA THR A 180 -20.49 -2.81 2.28
C THR A 180 -21.98 -2.72 2.64
N ALA A 181 -22.83 -2.36 1.71
CA ALA A 181 -24.28 -2.36 1.91
C ALA A 181 -24.81 -3.76 2.26
N ASP A 182 -24.41 -4.79 1.54
CA ASP A 182 -24.78 -6.19 1.83
C ASP A 182 -24.30 -6.64 3.22
N MET A 183 -23.09 -6.22 3.62
CA MET A 183 -22.58 -6.50 4.97
C MET A 183 -23.45 -5.86 6.06
N HIS A 184 -23.80 -4.57 5.91
CA HIS A 184 -24.68 -3.87 6.84
C HIS A 184 -26.06 -4.50 6.90
N LEU A 185 -26.68 -4.80 5.76
CA LEU A 185 -27.98 -5.46 5.71
C LEU A 185 -27.95 -6.84 6.36
N THR A 186 -26.87 -7.60 6.18
CA THR A 186 -26.67 -8.90 6.82
C THR A 186 -26.58 -8.76 8.34
N ALA A 187 -25.79 -7.79 8.82
CA ALA A 187 -25.69 -7.49 10.25
C ALA A 187 -27.05 -7.14 10.84
N MET A 188 -27.80 -6.21 10.22
CA MET A 188 -29.13 -5.77 10.66
C MET A 188 -30.14 -6.90 10.73
N ARG A 189 -30.07 -7.87 9.81
CA ARG A 189 -30.97 -9.06 9.80
C ARG A 189 -30.58 -10.12 10.81
N THR A 190 -29.30 -10.18 11.18
CA THR A 190 -28.75 -11.23 12.04
C THR A 190 -28.79 -10.85 13.51
N VAL A 191 -28.60 -9.57 13.82
CA VAL A 191 -28.57 -9.07 15.21
C VAL A 191 -29.89 -9.30 15.93
N ARG A 192 -29.80 -9.94 17.09
CA ARG A 192 -30.94 -10.18 18.02
C ARG A 192 -30.39 -10.40 19.43
N PRO A 193 -31.19 -10.19 20.48
CA PRO A 193 -30.77 -10.45 21.86
C PRO A 193 -30.23 -11.88 22.03
N GLY A 194 -29.07 -12.00 22.69
CA GLY A 194 -28.42 -13.29 22.96
C GLY A 194 -27.48 -13.82 21.88
N ILE A 195 -27.39 -13.16 20.72
CA ILE A 195 -26.35 -13.54 19.70
C ILE A 195 -25.00 -12.94 20.06
N ARG A 196 -23.93 -13.66 19.78
CA ARG A 196 -22.56 -13.15 19.96
C ARG A 196 -22.14 -12.26 18.78
N GLU A 197 -21.33 -11.25 19.05
CA GLU A 197 -20.74 -10.39 18.01
C GLU A 197 -19.95 -11.20 16.96
N SER A 198 -19.21 -12.23 17.41
CA SER A 198 -18.47 -13.14 16.53
C SER A 198 -19.37 -13.84 15.50
N ASP A 199 -20.62 -14.17 15.87
CA ASP A 199 -21.55 -14.86 14.98
C ASP A 199 -22.09 -13.91 13.92
N VAL A 200 -22.36 -12.65 14.32
CA VAL A 200 -22.73 -11.57 13.38
C VAL A 200 -21.59 -11.30 12.41
N ALA A 201 -20.36 -11.17 12.92
CA ALA A 201 -19.18 -10.97 12.10
C ALA A 201 -18.92 -12.11 11.12
N ALA A 202 -19.12 -13.37 11.55
CA ALA A 202 -19.03 -14.55 10.69
C ALA A 202 -20.08 -14.52 9.57
N GLY A 203 -21.32 -14.16 9.91
CA GLY A 203 -22.42 -14.01 8.93
C GLY A 203 -22.09 -12.94 7.87
N CYS A 204 -21.60 -11.78 8.29
CA CYS A 204 -21.19 -10.71 7.39
C CYS A 204 -20.03 -11.14 6.46
N ARG A 205 -19.04 -11.87 6.98
CA ARG A 205 -17.92 -12.39 6.18
C ARG A 205 -18.36 -13.45 5.17
N CYS A 206 -19.25 -14.35 5.56
CA CYS A 206 -19.79 -15.37 4.65
C CYS A 206 -20.62 -14.71 3.54
N GLY A 207 -21.53 -13.80 3.88
CA GLY A 207 -22.35 -13.07 2.90
C GLY A 207 -21.54 -12.31 1.88
N SER A 208 -20.46 -11.64 2.31
CA SER A 208 -19.57 -10.91 1.43
C SER A 208 -18.70 -11.80 0.54
N ARG A 209 -18.25 -12.96 1.03
CA ARG A 209 -17.43 -13.92 0.26
C ARG A 209 -18.21 -14.65 -0.82
N PHE A 210 -19.48 -14.98 -0.57
CA PHE A 210 -20.30 -15.68 -1.57
C PHE A 210 -20.65 -14.84 -2.78
N ARG A 211 -20.63 -13.50 -2.66
CA ARG A 211 -20.88 -12.60 -3.79
C ARG A 211 -19.62 -12.09 -4.47
N GLN A 212 -18.43 -12.36 -3.90
CA GLN A 212 -17.21 -11.77 -4.41
C GLN A 212 -15.99 -12.68 -4.34
N GLN A 213 -15.38 -12.83 -5.47
CA GLN A 213 -13.94 -13.09 -5.63
C GLN A 213 -13.12 -11.80 -5.50
N LEU A 214 -13.56 -10.83 -4.67
CA LEU A 214 -12.81 -9.61 -4.42
C LEU A 214 -12.01 -9.76 -3.13
N PRO A 215 -10.71 -9.40 -3.12
CA PRO A 215 -9.96 -9.32 -1.87
C PRO A 215 -10.66 -8.33 -0.95
N ALA A 216 -10.84 -8.72 0.32
CA ALA A 216 -11.49 -7.90 1.33
C ALA A 216 -10.77 -6.54 1.45
N LEU A 217 -11.38 -5.48 0.91
CA LEU A 217 -10.82 -4.12 0.90
C LEU A 217 -10.92 -3.43 2.27
N LEU A 218 -11.58 -4.05 3.24
CA LEU A 218 -11.68 -3.53 4.60
C LEU A 218 -10.91 -4.45 5.55
N PRO A 219 -9.86 -3.94 6.22
CA PRO A 219 -9.29 -4.64 7.35
C PRO A 219 -10.34 -4.73 8.45
N TYR A 220 -10.60 -5.94 8.92
CA TYR A 220 -11.35 -6.16 10.14
C TYR A 220 -10.52 -5.59 11.28
N HIS A 221 -10.91 -4.42 11.78
CA HIS A 221 -10.47 -3.97 13.09
C HIS A 221 -11.18 -4.85 14.13
N ARG A 222 -10.45 -5.81 14.68
CA ARG A 222 -10.85 -6.50 15.89
C ARG A 222 -10.79 -5.45 17.01
N HIS A 223 -11.88 -4.78 17.28
CA HIS A 223 -12.04 -4.05 18.53
C HIS A 223 -12.45 -5.06 19.59
N ASP A 224 -11.48 -5.61 20.29
CA ASP A 224 -11.72 -6.39 21.52
C ASP A 224 -12.26 -5.51 22.67
N GLN A 225 -12.55 -4.23 22.39
CA GLN A 225 -12.96 -3.23 23.39
C GLN A 225 -14.48 -3.06 23.55
N TRP A 226 -15.32 -3.78 22.80
CA TRP A 226 -16.78 -3.67 22.96
C TRP A 226 -17.37 -4.60 24.01
N ALA A 227 -16.55 -5.46 24.63
CA ALA A 227 -17.01 -6.36 25.69
C ALA A 227 -17.42 -5.63 26.98
N ASP A 228 -16.97 -4.39 27.19
CA ASP A 228 -17.21 -3.63 28.44
C ASP A 228 -18.53 -2.83 28.45
N PHE A 229 -19.24 -2.75 27.31
CA PHE A 229 -20.52 -2.00 27.24
C PHE A 229 -21.79 -2.86 27.37
N ALA A 230 -21.68 -4.16 27.58
CA ALA A 230 -22.81 -5.09 27.70
C ALA A 230 -22.89 -5.73 29.09
N GLN A 231 -22.59 -5.02 30.15
CA GLN A 231 -22.96 -5.45 31.51
C GLN A 231 -24.11 -4.56 32.02
N PRO A 232 -25.13 -5.18 32.65
CA PRO A 232 -26.35 -4.49 33.10
C PRO A 232 -26.12 -3.50 34.23
#